data_6c557a57f3551526584599407868ad17
#
_entry.id   6c557a57f3551526584599407868ad17
#
_cell.length_a   1.000
_cell.length_b   1.000
_cell.length_c   1.000
_cell.angle_alpha   90.00
_cell.angle_beta   90.00
_cell.angle_gamma   90.00
#
_symmetry.space_group_name_H-M   'P 1'
#
loop_
_entity.id
_entity.type
_entity.pdbx_description
1 polymer ?
#
loop_
_entity_poly.entity_id
_entity_poly.type
_entity_poly.pdbx_seq_one_letter_code
_entity_poly.pdbx_strand_id
1 'polypeptide(L)'
;MRRIARKPSYRRRYTGTKAAVHTAKSTKSSAWRLKLRRLVYNAYRQVNYQAASLQIKLQRLLRHKHFRKYAVGAAASLTFLLVIVQLAYPSDKTLPFAHVDGLAIGSMAKDAAAKKANQAYSDHTLNITMNNSDKPAVSIKLRDIAVSVDNSQRIKQYDYPWYARLVPTSLFWYGLNYGSPPVPKFANQTDAAVNEKIVARCQVSPTNATLKAKGAQLELQKSRLGGKCDEAKIKQSVRDIKPKLHQPTTINVNKIDIKPAVSDEKAKQLARKLTKHLAGGIQIKARDKTVAVDAQTVYAWLDFTAKDKELVAMLNAERTGKWLNDTVAKIVAVAPGVSKITTHDFTIVSKQTGSSGQALDVAVMLQKLQSTIDGGSLQLDAVTKAVPPREEYTRTYSSSDAGLSALMENFAKDHPGTYGVSMIELDGKKRRAEYNGDKQFVTASTYKLLVAYSLLKRIDSGARSWDSDQAYFNKMISLSDNACAESFLNAIGVSTLTSEANAIGLKNSTFMKGGGPYTTANDQALLLGMIATGQNFSSANQQRLLEAMKKNVYRKGIPAGASGTVADKVGFMNGLLHDSAIVYGSHGTYVLSIMTDGASWEAIADLAKQLDALRAQ
;
A
#
# COMPACT_ATOMS: atom_id res chain seq x y z
N MET A 1 32.61 10.73 82.07
CA MET A 1 33.24 9.45 82.54
C MET A 1 34.16 9.00 81.41
N ARG A 2 35.49 9.20 81.59
CA ARG A 2 36.51 8.19 81.88
C ARG A 2 36.43 6.99 80.88
N ARG A 3 37.45 6.59 80.16
CA ARG A 3 38.94 6.60 80.20
C ARG A 3 39.46 6.01 78.91
N ILE A 4 40.47 6.53 78.19
CA ILE A 4 41.89 6.11 78.26
C ILE A 4 42.20 4.75 77.57
N ALA A 5 42.89 4.78 76.50
CA ALA A 5 44.29 4.37 76.13
C ALA A 5 44.43 2.90 75.69
N ARG A 6 45.17 2.59 74.66
CA ARG A 6 46.63 2.41 74.52
C ARG A 6 46.97 1.71 73.18
N LYS A 7 48.03 2.12 72.55
CA LYS A 7 48.84 1.32 71.60
C LYS A 7 49.49 0.14 72.36
N PRO A 8 49.88 -0.94 71.62
CA PRO A 8 51.29 -1.13 71.43
C PRO A 8 51.72 -1.67 70.03
N SER A 9 53.01 -1.38 69.80
CA SER A 9 53.91 -1.89 68.77
C SER A 9 54.28 -3.36 69.01
N TYR A 10 54.66 -4.10 67.93
CA TYR A 10 55.75 -5.13 67.87
C TYR A 10 55.97 -5.52 66.42
N ARG A 11 57.03 -5.24 65.89
CA ARG A 11 58.34 -5.85 65.56
C ARG A 11 58.32 -7.30 65.01
N ARG A 12 58.92 -7.39 63.79
CA ARG A 12 59.83 -8.40 63.20
C ARG A 12 59.44 -9.85 63.03
N ARG A 13 59.60 -10.36 61.80
CA ARG A 13 60.77 -11.22 61.44
C ARG A 13 60.87 -11.49 59.94
N TYR A 14 62.14 -11.54 59.53
CA TYR A 14 62.72 -11.89 58.23
C TYR A 14 62.58 -13.37 57.91
N THR A 15 62.46 -13.74 56.63
CA THR A 15 63.23 -14.75 55.85
C THR A 15 62.71 -14.60 54.42
N GLY A 16 63.47 -14.35 53.41
CA GLY A 16 64.77 -14.80 52.91
C GLY A 16 64.65 -15.92 51.91
N THR A 17 64.76 -15.61 50.63
CA THR A 17 65.61 -16.30 49.63
C THR A 17 65.33 -15.76 48.22
N LYS A 18 66.36 -15.12 47.62
CA LYS A 18 67.19 -15.45 46.44
C LYS A 18 66.37 -15.92 45.20
N ALA A 19 66.60 -15.49 44.02
CA ALA A 19 67.55 -14.68 43.27
C ALA A 19 67.13 -14.69 41.80
N ALA A 20 67.38 -13.71 41.03
CA ALA A 20 68.21 -13.61 39.84
C ALA A 20 67.85 -12.38 39.00
N VAL A 21 68.67 -11.47 38.99
CA VAL A 21 69.47 -10.88 37.89
C VAL A 21 68.75 -10.79 36.52
N HIS A 22 68.49 -9.53 36.11
CA HIS A 22 69.07 -8.95 34.88
C HIS A 22 68.84 -7.41 34.82
N THR A 23 69.94 -6.70 34.98
CA THR A 23 70.49 -5.56 34.23
C THR A 23 69.52 -4.64 33.47
N ALA A 24 69.46 -3.41 33.80
CA ALA A 24 70.24 -2.24 33.43
C ALA A 24 69.41 -1.12 32.81
N LYS A 25 69.75 0.10 33.18
CA LYS A 25 69.49 1.41 32.56
C LYS A 25 68.23 2.14 32.98
N SER A 26 68.38 3.06 33.93
CA SER A 26 68.14 4.46 33.62
C SER A 26 68.40 5.35 34.82
N THR A 27 69.60 5.85 34.96
CA THR A 27 70.01 6.93 35.84
C THR A 27 69.73 8.29 35.19
N LYS A 28 68.49 8.77 35.20
CA LYS A 28 68.17 10.16 34.84
C LYS A 28 66.95 10.76 35.59
N SER A 29 66.19 10.01 36.38
CA SER A 29 64.98 10.52 37.01
C SER A 29 65.15 11.06 38.44
N SER A 30 66.23 10.76 39.13
CA SER A 30 66.43 11.18 40.51
C SER A 30 67.01 12.58 40.64
N ALA A 31 67.82 13.03 39.69
CA ALA A 31 68.41 14.37 39.72
C ALA A 31 67.39 15.50 39.41
N TRP A 32 66.39 15.23 38.59
CA TRP A 32 65.35 16.21 38.25
C TRP A 32 64.36 16.43 39.39
N ARG A 33 63.98 15.38 40.11
CA ARG A 33 63.12 15.50 41.31
C ARG A 33 63.75 16.26 42.45
N LEU A 34 65.02 16.18 42.65
CA LEU A 34 65.75 16.96 43.65
C LEU A 34 65.89 18.43 43.23
N LYS A 35 66.12 18.75 41.97
CA LYS A 35 66.12 20.12 41.46
C LYS A 35 64.73 20.76 41.56
N LEU A 36 63.67 20.04 41.26
CA LEU A 36 62.26 20.52 41.34
C LEU A 36 61.89 20.84 42.83
N ARG A 37 62.25 19.95 43.78
CA ARG A 37 62.00 20.17 45.20
C ARG A 37 62.79 21.40 45.74
N ARG A 38 63.97 21.62 45.24
CA ARG A 38 64.73 22.84 45.62
C ARG A 38 64.11 24.12 45.03
N LEU A 39 63.67 24.09 43.81
CA LEU A 39 62.98 25.20 43.16
C LEU A 39 61.65 25.54 43.85
N VAL A 40 60.82 24.54 44.15
CA VAL A 40 59.57 24.72 44.86
C VAL A 40 59.77 25.21 46.27
N TYR A 41 60.77 24.68 46.97
CA TYR A 41 61.10 25.14 48.31
C TYR A 41 61.66 26.61 48.34
N ASN A 42 62.48 27.00 47.38
CA ASN A 42 62.98 28.35 47.26
C ASN A 42 61.88 29.35 46.84
N ALA A 43 60.95 28.91 45.91
CA ALA A 43 59.80 29.71 45.54
C ALA A 43 58.84 29.92 46.75
N TYR A 44 58.58 28.87 47.52
CA TYR A 44 57.73 28.92 48.71
C TYR A 44 58.38 29.85 49.80
N ARG A 45 59.70 29.78 49.97
CA ARG A 45 60.43 30.63 50.89
C ARG A 45 60.45 32.11 50.46
N GLN A 46 60.55 32.36 49.15
CA GLN A 46 60.50 33.72 48.58
C GLN A 46 59.10 34.34 48.69
N VAL A 47 58.03 33.52 48.42
CA VAL A 47 56.64 33.99 48.60
C VAL A 47 56.33 34.30 50.06
N ASN A 48 56.77 33.45 51.01
CA ASN A 48 56.57 33.73 52.43
C ASN A 48 57.37 34.92 52.91
N TYR A 49 58.58 35.15 52.38
CA TYR A 49 59.37 36.29 52.70
C TYR A 49 58.77 37.62 52.17
N GLN A 50 58.24 37.54 50.96
CA GLN A 50 57.52 38.69 50.39
C GLN A 50 56.18 38.94 51.10
N ALA A 51 55.41 37.86 51.43
CA ALA A 51 54.19 37.97 52.21
C ALA A 51 54.46 38.58 53.62
N ALA A 52 55.51 38.12 54.32
CA ALA A 52 55.90 38.68 55.61
C ALA A 52 56.37 40.15 55.49
N SER A 53 57.14 40.48 54.43
CA SER A 53 57.58 41.88 54.20
C SER A 53 56.40 42.80 53.82
N LEU A 54 55.41 42.26 53.05
CA LEU A 54 54.17 42.98 52.74
C LEU A 54 53.31 43.18 53.99
N GLN A 55 53.25 42.17 54.87
CA GLN A 55 52.53 42.25 56.15
C GLN A 55 53.10 43.29 57.08
N ILE A 56 54.47 43.41 57.19
CA ILE A 56 55.17 44.41 57.96
C ILE A 56 54.99 45.81 57.35
N LYS A 57 55.04 45.92 56.02
CA LYS A 57 54.78 47.17 55.31
C LYS A 57 53.33 47.60 55.47
N LEU A 58 52.38 46.70 55.41
CA LEU A 58 50.97 46.96 55.63
C LEU A 58 50.68 47.37 57.06
N GLN A 59 51.30 46.72 58.07
CA GLN A 59 51.20 47.13 59.49
C GLN A 59 51.81 48.50 59.79
N ARG A 60 52.88 48.88 59.08
CA ARG A 60 53.46 50.24 59.21
C ARG A 60 52.55 51.30 58.57
N LEU A 61 51.98 51.02 57.41
CA LEU A 61 51.01 51.88 56.74
C LEU A 61 49.74 52.07 57.57
N LEU A 62 49.21 50.95 58.17
CA LEU A 62 48.01 50.98 59.02
C LEU A 62 48.22 51.72 60.36
N ARG A 63 49.47 51.98 60.83
CA ARG A 63 49.78 52.75 62.02
C ARG A 63 49.90 54.28 61.78
N HIS A 64 49.95 54.70 60.52
CA HIS A 64 50.01 56.15 60.21
C HIS A 64 48.63 56.79 60.39
N LYS A 65 48.56 57.80 61.29
CA LYS A 65 47.30 58.47 61.66
C LYS A 65 46.55 59.09 60.47
N HIS A 66 47.26 59.52 59.45
CA HIS A 66 46.66 60.00 58.18
C HIS A 66 46.20 58.90 57.25
N PHE A 67 46.92 57.77 57.16
CA PHE A 67 46.52 56.64 56.33
C PHE A 67 45.17 56.02 56.75
N ARG A 68 44.94 55.94 58.09
CA ARG A 68 43.64 55.48 58.62
C ARG A 68 42.46 56.35 58.18
N LYS A 69 42.69 57.72 58.24
CA LYS A 69 41.63 58.63 57.78
C LYS A 69 41.36 58.53 56.31
N TYR A 70 42.39 58.41 55.46
CA TYR A 70 42.22 58.22 54.02
C TYR A 70 41.67 56.84 53.67
N ALA A 71 42.07 55.78 54.37
CA ALA A 71 41.55 54.44 54.19
C ALA A 71 40.06 54.32 54.57
N VAL A 72 39.68 54.97 55.71
CA VAL A 72 38.24 55.00 56.09
C VAL A 72 37.46 55.89 55.13
N GLY A 73 37.99 56.99 54.65
CA GLY A 73 37.35 57.82 53.64
C GLY A 73 37.19 57.08 52.28
N ALA A 74 38.24 56.40 51.86
CA ALA A 74 38.19 55.57 50.63
C ALA A 74 37.22 54.42 50.76
N ALA A 75 37.18 53.72 51.91
CA ALA A 75 36.21 52.65 52.16
C ALA A 75 34.78 53.18 52.19
N ALA A 76 34.54 54.34 52.84
CA ALA A 76 33.23 54.99 52.86
C ALA A 76 32.77 55.41 51.44
N SER A 77 33.69 55.99 50.64
CA SER A 77 33.45 56.40 49.29
C SER A 77 33.15 55.17 48.37
N LEU A 78 33.90 54.08 48.55
CA LEU A 78 33.67 52.82 47.82
C LEU A 78 32.31 52.18 48.19
N THR A 79 31.98 52.19 49.49
CA THR A 79 30.71 51.74 50.00
C THR A 79 29.54 52.54 49.42
N PHE A 80 29.68 53.85 49.40
CA PHE A 80 28.70 54.79 48.86
C PHE A 80 28.51 54.57 47.33
N LEU A 81 29.61 54.40 46.60
CA LEU A 81 29.58 54.09 45.18
C LEU A 81 28.89 52.75 44.91
N LEU A 82 29.19 51.74 45.73
CA LEU A 82 28.53 50.41 45.63
C LEU A 82 27.02 50.53 45.87
N VAL A 83 26.59 51.34 46.86
CA VAL A 83 25.14 51.52 47.08
C VAL A 83 24.47 52.25 45.90
N ILE A 84 25.13 53.27 45.31
CA ILE A 84 24.62 53.92 44.10
C ILE A 84 24.45 52.91 42.96
N VAL A 85 25.46 52.09 42.71
CA VAL A 85 25.39 51.02 41.67
C VAL A 85 24.24 50.03 41.94
N GLN A 86 24.04 49.69 43.23
CA GLN A 86 22.96 48.82 43.66
C GLN A 86 21.57 49.43 43.46
N LEU A 87 21.43 50.73 43.78
CA LEU A 87 20.18 51.46 43.55
C LEU A 87 19.83 51.60 42.05
N ALA A 88 20.88 51.83 41.24
CA ALA A 88 20.75 51.96 39.80
C ALA A 88 20.59 50.60 39.06
N TYR A 89 20.72 49.44 39.76
CA TYR A 89 20.66 48.17 39.13
C TYR A 89 19.26 47.91 38.52
N PRO A 90 19.16 47.53 37.24
CA PRO A 90 17.87 47.40 36.54
C PRO A 90 16.95 46.33 37.17
N SER A 91 15.69 46.67 37.37
CA SER A 91 14.69 45.76 37.98
C SER A 91 14.24 44.64 37.05
N ASP A 92 14.46 44.80 35.75
CA ASP A 92 14.15 43.83 34.72
C ASP A 92 15.23 42.75 34.51
N LYS A 93 16.40 42.89 35.24
CA LYS A 93 17.50 41.94 35.19
C LYS A 93 17.58 41.07 36.44
N THR A 94 18.11 39.86 36.27
CA THR A 94 18.49 38.97 37.37
C THR A 94 19.80 39.46 38.00
N LEU A 95 20.01 39.16 39.29
CA LEU A 95 21.24 39.54 40.00
C LEU A 95 22.48 38.87 39.38
N PRO A 96 23.70 39.47 39.53
CA PRO A 96 24.90 39.00 38.80
C PRO A 96 25.26 37.54 39.00
N PHE A 97 25.02 36.98 40.18
CA PHE A 97 25.31 35.58 40.50
C PHE A 97 24.05 34.72 40.68
N ALA A 98 22.94 35.18 40.14
CA ALA A 98 21.68 34.45 40.27
C ALA A 98 21.71 33.10 39.51
N HIS A 99 21.14 32.09 40.14
CA HIS A 99 20.97 30.74 39.59
C HIS A 99 19.52 30.31 39.73
N VAL A 100 19.05 29.50 38.78
CA VAL A 100 17.77 28.77 38.87
C VAL A 100 18.07 27.30 38.69
N ASP A 101 17.78 26.50 39.72
CA ASP A 101 18.02 25.05 39.72
C ASP A 101 19.46 24.66 39.30
N GLY A 102 20.46 25.45 39.72
CA GLY A 102 21.88 25.29 39.37
C GLY A 102 22.29 25.89 38.01
N LEU A 103 21.35 26.40 37.23
CA LEU A 103 21.64 27.06 35.96
C LEU A 103 21.97 28.54 36.20
N ALA A 104 23.15 28.98 35.80
CA ALA A 104 23.56 30.38 35.92
C ALA A 104 22.73 31.28 34.98
N ILE A 105 22.06 32.27 35.57
CA ILE A 105 21.21 33.24 34.86
C ILE A 105 21.61 34.69 35.18
N GLY A 106 22.75 34.87 35.82
CA GLY A 106 23.21 36.18 36.32
C GLY A 106 23.27 37.25 35.24
N SER A 107 22.87 38.47 35.63
CA SER A 107 22.87 39.68 34.78
C SER A 107 22.06 39.61 33.50
N MET A 108 21.19 38.61 33.35
CA MET A 108 20.32 38.44 32.17
C MET A 108 19.02 39.23 32.34
N ALA A 109 18.42 39.70 31.25
CA ALA A 109 17.03 40.15 31.29
C ALA A 109 16.13 39.01 31.78
N LYS A 110 15.13 39.28 32.64
CA LYS A 110 14.26 38.24 33.24
C LYS A 110 13.62 37.31 32.19
N ASP A 111 13.18 37.87 31.05
CA ASP A 111 12.60 37.06 29.98
C ASP A 111 13.65 36.17 29.26
N ALA A 112 14.88 36.69 29.08
CA ALA A 112 15.99 35.90 28.53
C ALA A 112 16.42 34.77 29.50
N ALA A 113 16.44 35.05 30.80
CA ALA A 113 16.71 34.06 31.84
C ALA A 113 15.62 32.95 31.85
N ALA A 114 14.35 33.36 31.74
CA ALA A 114 13.23 32.42 31.64
C ALA A 114 13.35 31.54 30.39
N LYS A 115 13.64 32.13 29.23
CA LYS A 115 13.85 31.38 27.99
C LYS A 115 14.98 30.36 28.09
N LYS A 116 16.12 30.78 28.69
CA LYS A 116 17.27 29.90 28.94
C LYS A 116 16.90 28.73 29.85
N ALA A 117 16.18 28.99 30.94
CA ALA A 117 15.73 27.97 31.87
C ALA A 117 14.70 27.01 31.18
N ASN A 118 13.73 27.55 30.44
CA ASN A 118 12.76 26.74 29.70
C ASN A 118 13.46 25.83 28.71
N GLN A 119 14.47 26.30 27.99
CA GLN A 119 15.24 25.50 27.06
C GLN A 119 16.02 24.39 27.76
N ALA A 120 16.66 24.69 28.90
CA ALA A 120 17.38 23.67 29.68
C ALA A 120 16.45 22.53 30.14
N TYR A 121 15.20 22.86 30.53
CA TYR A 121 14.18 21.85 30.85
C TYR A 121 13.66 21.14 29.64
N SER A 122 13.48 21.78 28.49
CA SER A 122 13.10 21.14 27.25
C SER A 122 14.13 20.08 26.80
N ASP A 123 15.41 20.36 27.06
CA ASP A 123 16.54 19.45 26.78
C ASP A 123 16.79 18.42 27.88
N HIS A 124 16.02 18.46 28.98
CA HIS A 124 16.16 17.53 30.09
C HIS A 124 15.88 16.09 29.64
N THR A 125 16.76 15.19 30.06
CA THR A 125 16.68 13.77 29.68
C THR A 125 15.77 12.99 30.61
N LEU A 126 14.81 12.29 30.01
CA LEU A 126 13.96 11.32 30.64
C LEU A 126 14.44 9.92 30.23
N ASN A 127 14.91 9.15 31.19
CA ASN A 127 15.34 7.77 31.03
C ASN A 127 14.18 6.83 31.33
N ILE A 128 13.86 5.96 30.39
CA ILE A 128 12.85 4.92 30.55
C ILE A 128 13.57 3.60 30.78
N THR A 129 13.42 3.02 31.96
CA THR A 129 13.92 1.67 32.28
C THR A 129 12.80 0.67 32.21
N MET A 130 13.12 -0.56 31.88
CA MET A 130 12.17 -1.67 31.83
C MET A 130 12.49 -2.65 32.97
N ASN A 131 11.48 -3.00 33.77
CA ASN A 131 11.60 -3.99 34.84
C ASN A 131 12.77 -3.73 35.81
N ASN A 132 12.96 -2.47 36.22
CA ASN A 132 14.03 -2.01 37.11
C ASN A 132 15.46 -2.29 36.58
N SER A 133 15.64 -2.31 35.27
CA SER A 133 16.98 -2.43 34.67
C SER A 133 17.83 -1.20 34.98
N ASP A 134 19.12 -1.39 35.26
CA ASP A 134 20.07 -0.30 35.46
C ASP A 134 20.36 0.49 34.18
N LYS A 135 20.11 -0.11 33.02
CA LYS A 135 20.30 0.54 31.72
C LYS A 135 18.96 1.03 31.18
N PRO A 136 18.87 2.29 30.74
CA PRO A 136 17.67 2.79 30.11
C PRO A 136 17.40 2.05 28.77
N ALA A 137 16.16 1.63 28.58
CA ALA A 137 15.69 1.07 27.33
C ALA A 137 15.57 2.16 26.24
N VAL A 138 15.25 3.38 26.68
CA VAL A 138 15.23 4.58 25.84
C VAL A 138 15.52 5.81 26.69
N SER A 139 16.25 6.77 26.11
CA SER A 139 16.46 8.11 26.68
C SER A 139 15.88 9.13 25.70
N ILE A 140 14.96 9.94 26.17
CA ILE A 140 14.26 10.96 25.38
C ILE A 140 14.35 12.31 26.08
N LYS A 141 14.17 13.39 25.35
CA LYS A 141 14.08 14.73 25.92
C LYS A 141 12.62 15.08 26.21
N LEU A 142 12.38 15.95 27.21
CA LEU A 142 11.02 16.36 27.54
C LEU A 142 10.29 16.99 26.33
N ARG A 143 11.01 17.74 25.49
CA ARG A 143 10.46 18.30 24.24
C ARG A 143 9.96 17.23 23.26
N ASP A 144 10.60 16.06 23.23
CA ASP A 144 10.27 14.98 22.29
C ASP A 144 8.92 14.32 22.64
N ILE A 145 8.40 14.56 23.85
CA ILE A 145 7.08 14.12 24.33
C ILE A 145 6.16 15.32 24.63
N ALA A 146 6.45 16.48 24.04
CA ALA A 146 5.66 17.70 24.17
C ALA A 146 5.41 18.13 25.64
N VAL A 147 6.39 17.90 26.53
CA VAL A 147 6.40 18.38 27.91
C VAL A 147 7.34 19.56 27.99
N SER A 148 6.86 20.66 28.57
CA SER A 148 7.60 21.89 28.77
C SER A 148 7.54 22.32 30.22
N VAL A 149 8.46 23.24 30.63
CA VAL A 149 8.43 23.89 31.95
C VAL A 149 8.46 25.39 31.70
N ASP A 150 7.51 26.12 32.27
CA ASP A 150 7.46 27.56 32.17
C ASP A 150 8.04 28.19 33.45
N ASN A 151 9.22 28.77 33.29
CA ASN A 151 9.92 29.43 34.39
C ASN A 151 9.65 30.95 34.45
N SER A 152 8.81 31.51 33.59
CA SER A 152 8.59 32.95 33.48
C SER A 152 8.07 33.53 34.77
N GLN A 153 7.08 32.92 35.42
CA GLN A 153 6.53 33.37 36.68
C GLN A 153 7.55 33.22 37.83
N ARG A 154 8.26 32.08 37.86
CA ARG A 154 9.31 31.82 38.88
C ARG A 154 10.39 32.91 38.89
N ILE A 155 10.83 33.34 37.70
CA ILE A 155 11.89 34.32 37.54
C ILE A 155 11.36 35.74 37.73
N LYS A 156 10.13 36.06 37.32
CA LYS A 156 9.49 37.38 37.51
C LYS A 156 9.15 37.68 38.97
N GLN A 157 8.81 36.67 39.77
CA GLN A 157 8.48 36.83 41.20
C GLN A 157 9.68 37.28 42.08
N TYR A 158 10.89 37.04 41.61
CA TYR A 158 12.08 37.46 42.36
C TYR A 158 12.43 38.90 42.04
N ASP A 159 12.21 39.74 43.04
CA ASP A 159 12.54 41.13 42.94
C ASP A 159 13.75 41.47 43.82
N TYR A 160 14.48 42.49 43.44
CA TYR A 160 15.55 43.07 44.26
C TYR A 160 14.99 44.34 44.92
N PRO A 161 14.39 44.20 46.14
CA PRO A 161 13.60 45.25 46.74
C PRO A 161 14.51 46.43 47.16
N TRP A 162 13.94 47.66 47.22
CA TRP A 162 14.69 48.85 47.44
C TRP A 162 15.47 48.84 48.76
N TYR A 163 14.91 48.26 49.84
CA TYR A 163 15.58 48.16 51.14
C TYR A 163 16.84 47.27 51.12
N ALA A 164 16.81 46.21 50.35
CA ALA A 164 17.98 45.35 50.14
C ALA A 164 19.07 46.06 49.36
N ARG A 165 18.72 46.99 48.47
CA ARG A 165 19.67 47.80 47.68
C ARG A 165 20.50 48.79 48.57
N LEU A 166 20.02 49.07 49.77
CA LEU A 166 20.73 49.91 50.72
C LEU A 166 21.83 49.14 51.50
N VAL A 167 21.79 47.82 51.48
CA VAL A 167 22.80 47.01 52.17
C VAL A 167 24.02 46.84 51.26
N PRO A 168 25.18 47.32 51.64
CA PRO A 168 26.39 47.25 50.83
C PRO A 168 26.66 45.78 50.40
N THR A 169 27.06 45.59 49.15
CA THR A 169 27.37 44.29 48.51
C THR A 169 26.21 43.35 48.34
N SER A 170 24.99 43.71 48.72
CA SER A 170 23.81 42.83 48.59
C SER A 170 23.53 42.36 47.13
N LEU A 171 23.93 43.14 46.14
CA LEU A 171 23.89 42.82 44.74
C LEU A 171 24.51 41.43 44.40
N PHE A 172 25.50 41.00 45.21
CA PHE A 172 26.27 39.79 44.96
C PHE A 172 25.85 38.59 45.80
N TRP A 173 24.97 38.75 46.79
CA TRP A 173 24.55 37.63 47.64
C TRP A 173 23.06 37.60 47.95
N TYR A 174 22.28 38.63 47.66
CA TYR A 174 20.85 38.64 47.87
C TYR A 174 20.15 37.77 46.85
N GLY A 175 19.27 36.87 47.31
CA GLY A 175 18.36 36.09 46.44
C GLY A 175 19.05 35.36 45.30
N LEU A 176 20.19 34.73 45.53
CA LEU A 176 21.00 34.07 44.48
C LEU A 176 20.37 32.80 43.91
N ASN A 177 19.49 32.15 44.66
CA ASN A 177 18.84 30.90 44.25
C ASN A 177 17.32 31.06 44.19
N TYR A 178 16.76 30.72 43.05
CA TYR A 178 15.31 30.72 42.81
C TYR A 178 14.74 29.34 43.17
N GLY A 179 14.10 29.23 44.34
CA GLY A 179 13.82 27.96 45.00
C GLY A 179 12.44 27.32 44.80
N SER A 180 11.53 27.93 44.03
CA SER A 180 10.24 27.30 43.77
C SER A 180 10.39 26.10 42.81
N PRO A 181 9.77 24.93 43.07
CA PRO A 181 9.89 23.79 42.17
C PRO A 181 9.31 24.08 40.78
N PRO A 182 9.91 23.56 39.72
CA PRO A 182 9.38 23.70 38.38
C PRO A 182 8.07 22.91 38.24
N VAL A 183 7.09 23.48 37.53
CA VAL A 183 5.81 22.81 37.23
C VAL A 183 5.79 22.46 35.75
N PRO A 184 5.80 21.18 35.42
CA PRO A 184 5.68 20.73 34.01
C PRO A 184 4.31 21.10 33.44
N LYS A 185 4.28 21.50 32.16
CA LYS A 185 3.09 21.73 31.36
C LYS A 185 3.03 20.65 30.25
N PHE A 186 1.87 20.07 30.08
CA PHE A 186 1.61 18.99 29.12
C PHE A 186 0.75 19.55 27.99
N ALA A 187 1.20 19.40 26.76
CA ALA A 187 0.45 19.77 25.57
C ALA A 187 -0.58 18.66 25.20
N ASN A 188 -1.56 18.99 24.37
CA ASN A 188 -2.57 18.03 23.93
C ASN A 188 -1.98 16.80 23.21
N GLN A 189 -0.84 16.96 22.54
CA GLN A 189 -0.13 15.88 21.86
C GLN A 189 0.79 15.03 22.75
N THR A 190 0.92 15.36 24.06
CA THR A 190 1.82 14.63 24.99
C THR A 190 1.48 13.14 25.05
N ASP A 191 0.20 12.78 25.15
CA ASP A 191 -0.22 11.39 25.27
C ASP A 191 0.09 10.59 23.98
N ALA A 192 -0.07 11.22 22.81
CA ALA A 192 0.29 10.61 21.54
C ALA A 192 1.80 10.37 21.41
N ALA A 193 2.61 11.38 21.80
CA ALA A 193 4.06 11.28 21.79
C ALA A 193 4.59 10.24 22.81
N VAL A 194 3.96 10.13 23.98
CA VAL A 194 4.26 9.07 24.97
C VAL A 194 3.96 7.70 24.41
N ASN A 195 2.84 7.53 23.70
CA ASN A 195 2.49 6.27 23.05
C ASN A 195 3.54 5.90 21.99
N GLU A 196 3.91 6.83 21.13
CA GLU A 196 4.90 6.58 20.06
C GLU A 196 6.31 6.29 20.62
N LYS A 197 6.79 7.10 21.57
CA LYS A 197 8.19 7.04 22.01
C LYS A 197 8.44 6.05 23.14
N ILE A 198 7.45 5.78 24.00
CA ILE A 198 7.59 4.96 25.21
C ILE A 198 6.76 3.68 25.12
N VAL A 199 5.43 3.80 24.94
CA VAL A 199 4.54 2.64 24.97
C VAL A 199 4.86 1.65 23.84
N ALA A 200 5.11 2.14 22.63
CA ALA A 200 5.48 1.30 21.48
C ALA A 200 6.76 0.47 21.71
N ARG A 201 7.63 0.86 22.64
CA ARG A 201 8.83 0.10 23.00
C ARG A 201 8.55 -1.11 23.88
N CYS A 202 7.47 -1.11 24.63
CA CYS A 202 7.07 -2.22 25.48
C CYS A 202 5.86 -3.02 24.92
N GLN A 203 5.00 -2.40 24.14
CA GLN A 203 3.89 -3.08 23.45
C GLN A 203 4.38 -3.66 22.12
N VAL A 204 5.02 -4.80 22.19
CA VAL A 204 5.59 -5.50 21.03
C VAL A 204 4.92 -6.86 20.89
N SER A 205 4.40 -7.17 19.71
CA SER A 205 3.86 -8.49 19.43
C SER A 205 4.97 -9.55 19.46
N PRO A 206 4.71 -10.72 20.06
CA PRO A 206 5.67 -11.81 20.00
C PRO A 206 5.80 -12.33 18.56
N THR A 207 6.99 -12.75 18.20
CA THR A 207 7.25 -13.40 16.91
C THR A 207 7.42 -14.90 17.14
N ASN A 208 6.65 -15.72 16.44
CA ASN A 208 6.76 -17.17 16.51
C ASN A 208 8.09 -17.67 15.92
N ALA A 209 8.58 -18.77 16.47
CA ALA A 209 9.61 -19.53 15.78
C ALA A 209 9.05 -20.11 14.48
N THR A 210 9.88 -20.17 13.45
CA THR A 210 9.54 -20.83 12.19
C THR A 210 10.76 -21.55 11.64
N LEU A 211 10.58 -22.26 10.53
CA LEU A 211 11.66 -22.96 9.82
C LEU A 211 11.83 -22.38 8.42
N LYS A 212 13.04 -22.45 7.91
CA LYS A 212 13.36 -22.10 6.53
C LYS A 212 14.18 -23.20 5.90
N ALA A 213 13.80 -23.63 4.71
CA ALA A 213 14.60 -24.57 3.92
C ALA A 213 15.92 -23.93 3.46
N LYS A 214 17.03 -24.64 3.66
CA LYS A 214 18.37 -24.27 3.21
C LYS A 214 19.08 -25.52 2.70
N GLY A 215 18.94 -25.78 1.39
CA GLY A 215 19.37 -27.03 0.82
C GLY A 215 18.64 -28.22 1.49
N ALA A 216 19.40 -29.23 1.89
CA ALA A 216 18.90 -30.44 2.55
C ALA A 216 18.65 -30.26 4.08
N GLN A 217 18.60 -29.03 4.58
CA GLN A 217 18.42 -28.74 6.01
C GLN A 217 17.27 -27.76 6.24
N LEU A 218 16.66 -27.86 7.44
CA LEU A 218 15.66 -26.93 7.94
C LEU A 218 16.29 -26.04 9.01
N GLU A 219 16.52 -24.77 8.69
CA GLU A 219 17.14 -23.78 9.59
C GLU A 219 16.09 -23.11 10.47
N LEU A 220 16.35 -23.07 11.78
CA LEU A 220 15.47 -22.43 12.76
C LEU A 220 15.55 -20.90 12.63
N GLN A 221 14.41 -20.28 12.39
CA GLN A 221 14.19 -18.85 12.63
C GLN A 221 13.68 -18.69 14.07
N LYS A 222 14.51 -18.10 14.94
CA LYS A 222 14.22 -18.01 16.37
C LYS A 222 13.00 -17.15 16.67
N SER A 223 12.24 -17.56 17.64
CA SER A 223 11.15 -16.79 18.22
C SER A 223 11.66 -15.55 18.96
N ARG A 224 10.79 -14.58 19.14
CA ARG A 224 11.06 -13.40 19.98
C ARG A 224 9.90 -13.18 20.95
N LEU A 225 10.25 -12.88 22.18
CA LEU A 225 9.25 -12.49 23.18
C LEU A 225 8.59 -11.18 22.76
N GLY A 226 7.32 -11.11 22.92
CA GLY A 226 6.56 -9.87 22.88
C GLY A 226 6.61 -9.16 24.23
N GLY A 227 5.85 -8.09 24.34
CA GLY A 227 5.73 -7.35 25.59
C GLY A 227 4.39 -6.64 25.68
N LYS A 228 3.90 -6.51 26.90
CA LYS A 228 2.73 -5.70 27.22
C LYS A 228 3.07 -4.79 28.40
N CYS A 229 2.61 -3.56 28.37
CA CYS A 229 2.72 -2.64 29.48
C CYS A 229 1.39 -1.92 29.72
N ASP A 230 1.26 -1.35 30.91
CA ASP A 230 0.12 -0.52 31.28
C ASP A 230 0.32 0.91 30.76
N GLU A 231 -0.36 1.21 29.66
CA GLU A 231 -0.31 2.53 29.01
C GLU A 231 -0.77 3.65 29.95
N ALA A 232 -1.86 3.43 30.69
CA ALA A 232 -2.41 4.44 31.59
C ALA A 232 -1.41 4.78 32.71
N LYS A 233 -0.76 3.76 33.26
CA LYS A 233 0.26 3.94 34.30
C LYS A 233 1.51 4.63 33.77
N ILE A 234 1.91 4.37 32.53
CA ILE A 234 3.04 5.07 31.89
C ILE A 234 2.70 6.54 31.72
N LYS A 235 1.53 6.86 31.16
CA LYS A 235 1.08 8.25 30.99
C LYS A 235 0.99 8.98 32.33
N GLN A 236 0.46 8.34 33.36
CA GLN A 236 0.42 8.91 34.69
C GLN A 236 1.84 9.15 35.24
N SER A 237 2.76 8.20 35.09
CA SER A 237 4.15 8.36 35.53
C SER A 237 4.85 9.52 34.83
N VAL A 238 4.53 9.76 33.54
CA VAL A 238 5.04 10.95 32.83
C VAL A 238 4.42 12.24 33.36
N ARG A 239 3.15 12.25 33.74
CA ARG A 239 2.49 13.41 34.33
C ARG A 239 2.99 13.74 35.73
N ASP A 240 3.47 12.74 36.47
CA ASP A 240 3.96 12.89 37.84
C ASP A 240 5.45 13.25 37.90
N ILE A 241 6.13 13.45 36.76
CA ILE A 241 7.56 13.77 36.75
C ILE A 241 7.86 15.09 37.45
N LYS A 242 8.96 15.11 38.19
CA LYS A 242 9.52 16.29 38.81
C LYS A 242 10.96 16.48 38.32
N PRO A 243 11.12 17.05 37.12
CA PRO A 243 12.44 17.16 36.50
C PRO A 243 13.37 18.04 37.34
N LYS A 244 14.61 17.58 37.51
CA LYS A 244 15.69 18.36 38.16
C LYS A 244 16.82 18.54 37.17
N LEU A 245 17.22 19.77 36.88
CA LEU A 245 18.35 20.01 35.99
C LEU A 245 19.59 19.29 36.52
N HIS A 246 20.48 18.90 35.63
CA HIS A 246 21.73 18.17 35.91
C HIS A 246 21.59 16.71 36.41
N GLN A 247 20.40 16.20 36.56
CA GLN A 247 20.15 14.78 36.88
C GLN A 247 19.05 14.23 35.99
N PRO A 248 19.26 13.14 35.24
CA PRO A 248 18.22 12.59 34.43
C PRO A 248 17.06 12.08 35.29
N THR A 249 15.83 12.29 34.84
CA THR A 249 14.65 11.72 35.48
C THR A 249 14.46 10.31 34.95
N THR A 250 14.22 9.34 35.82
CA THR A 250 14.00 7.94 35.41
C THR A 250 12.57 7.52 35.69
N ILE A 251 11.93 6.92 34.69
CA ILE A 251 10.64 6.24 34.83
C ILE A 251 10.86 4.75 34.60
N ASN A 252 10.45 3.94 35.56
CA ASN A 252 10.47 2.50 35.40
C ASN A 252 9.13 2.00 34.87
N VAL A 253 9.18 1.25 33.77
CA VAL A 253 8.02 0.63 33.12
C VAL A 253 8.05 -0.86 33.35
N ASN A 254 6.98 -1.39 33.93
CA ASN A 254 6.80 -2.82 34.08
C ASN A 254 6.34 -3.42 32.75
N LYS A 255 7.24 -4.13 32.09
CA LYS A 255 6.96 -4.90 30.88
C LYS A 255 6.66 -6.35 31.27
N ILE A 256 5.51 -6.82 30.87
CA ILE A 256 5.13 -8.24 31.00
C ILE A 256 5.51 -8.91 29.67
N ASP A 257 6.36 -9.91 29.73
CA ASP A 257 6.76 -10.66 28.55
C ASP A 257 5.62 -11.57 28.07
N ILE A 258 5.32 -11.47 26.78
CA ILE A 258 4.37 -12.31 26.07
C ILE A 258 5.15 -13.38 25.33
N LYS A 259 4.92 -14.63 25.69
CA LYS A 259 5.55 -15.76 24.99
C LYS A 259 4.95 -15.93 23.59
N PRO A 260 5.75 -16.25 22.59
CA PRO A 260 5.25 -16.61 21.26
C PRO A 260 4.41 -17.89 21.36
N ALA A 261 3.42 -18.00 20.49
CA ALA A 261 2.56 -19.20 20.43
C ALA A 261 3.35 -20.45 20.02
N VAL A 262 4.33 -20.25 19.14
CA VAL A 262 5.29 -21.29 18.72
C VAL A 262 6.67 -20.95 19.27
N SER A 263 7.17 -21.81 20.15
CA SER A 263 8.51 -21.70 20.73
C SER A 263 9.58 -22.31 19.81
N ASP A 264 10.85 -21.96 20.06
CA ASP A 264 12.00 -22.55 19.34
C ASP A 264 12.01 -24.09 19.48
N GLU A 265 11.63 -24.64 20.64
CA GLU A 265 11.60 -26.07 20.85
C GLU A 265 10.56 -26.78 19.99
N LYS A 266 9.36 -26.21 19.83
CA LYS A 266 8.33 -26.75 18.95
C LYS A 266 8.80 -26.76 17.49
N ALA A 267 9.43 -25.67 17.04
CA ALA A 267 10.00 -25.60 15.69
C ALA A 267 11.11 -26.65 15.49
N LYS A 268 12.01 -26.82 16.45
CA LYS A 268 13.04 -27.87 16.41
C LYS A 268 12.45 -29.28 16.41
N GLN A 269 11.39 -29.52 17.18
CA GLN A 269 10.70 -30.81 17.19
C GLN A 269 10.11 -31.14 15.81
N LEU A 270 9.43 -30.17 15.18
CA LEU A 270 8.93 -30.34 13.81
C LEU A 270 10.08 -30.61 12.83
N ALA A 271 11.17 -29.84 12.92
CA ALA A 271 12.34 -30.02 12.05
C ALA A 271 12.90 -31.46 12.18
N ARG A 272 13.09 -31.95 13.44
CA ARG A 272 13.57 -33.32 13.70
C ARG A 272 12.59 -34.39 13.15
N LYS A 273 11.27 -34.19 13.35
CA LYS A 273 10.23 -35.08 12.81
C LYS A 273 10.31 -35.17 11.30
N LEU A 274 10.33 -34.03 10.62
CA LEU A 274 10.42 -33.98 9.15
C LEU A 274 11.72 -34.57 8.64
N THR A 275 12.87 -34.20 9.24
CA THR A 275 14.17 -34.72 8.84
C THR A 275 14.25 -36.25 8.99
N LYS A 276 13.76 -36.80 10.10
CA LYS A 276 13.70 -38.25 10.31
C LYS A 276 12.77 -38.95 9.31
N HIS A 277 11.57 -38.39 9.12
CA HIS A 277 10.55 -38.99 8.26
C HIS A 277 10.96 -38.96 6.78
N LEU A 278 11.48 -37.84 6.30
CA LEU A 278 11.83 -37.60 4.90
C LEU A 278 13.29 -37.98 4.54
N ALA A 279 14.04 -38.62 5.43
CA ALA A 279 15.45 -38.97 5.21
C ALA A 279 15.69 -39.80 3.95
N GLY A 280 14.76 -40.69 3.59
CA GLY A 280 14.80 -41.52 2.40
C GLY A 280 14.18 -40.91 1.15
N GLY A 281 13.67 -39.67 1.26
CA GLY A 281 12.90 -39.03 0.19
C GLY A 281 11.53 -39.65 -0.01
N ILE A 282 10.83 -39.21 -1.07
CA ILE A 282 9.52 -39.71 -1.48
C ILE A 282 9.67 -40.44 -2.82
N GLN A 283 8.99 -41.57 -2.98
CA GLN A 283 8.95 -42.32 -4.22
C GLN A 283 7.57 -42.19 -4.85
N ILE A 284 7.51 -41.67 -6.08
CA ILE A 284 6.26 -41.54 -6.85
C ILE A 284 6.31 -42.52 -8.02
N LYS A 285 5.49 -43.56 -7.96
CA LYS A 285 5.33 -44.49 -9.05
C LYS A 285 4.41 -43.88 -10.13
N ALA A 286 4.96 -43.70 -11.31
CA ALA A 286 4.30 -43.09 -12.46
C ALA A 286 4.39 -44.11 -13.63
N ARG A 287 3.32 -44.87 -13.87
CA ARG A 287 3.32 -46.02 -14.77
C ARG A 287 4.40 -47.04 -14.41
N ASP A 288 5.31 -47.30 -15.33
CA ASP A 288 6.46 -48.22 -15.23
C ASP A 288 7.71 -47.57 -14.56
N LYS A 289 7.65 -46.27 -14.27
CA LYS A 289 8.77 -45.50 -13.71
C LYS A 289 8.49 -45.10 -12.27
N THR A 290 9.54 -45.09 -11.48
CA THR A 290 9.52 -44.51 -10.14
C THR A 290 10.36 -43.24 -10.13
N VAL A 291 9.75 -42.13 -9.73
CA VAL A 291 10.40 -40.84 -9.58
C VAL A 291 10.78 -40.66 -8.11
N ALA A 292 12.07 -40.61 -7.82
CA ALA A 292 12.57 -40.33 -6.49
C ALA A 292 12.64 -38.80 -6.28
N VAL A 293 12.09 -38.35 -5.15
CA VAL A 293 12.12 -36.95 -4.73
C VAL A 293 12.94 -36.86 -3.46
N ASP A 294 14.08 -36.23 -3.51
CA ASP A 294 14.95 -36.08 -2.35
C ASP A 294 14.38 -35.11 -1.31
N ALA A 295 14.90 -35.20 -0.08
CA ALA A 295 14.45 -34.37 1.03
C ALA A 295 14.66 -32.86 0.76
N GLN A 296 15.72 -32.47 0.02
CA GLN A 296 15.99 -31.08 -0.33
C GLN A 296 14.87 -30.50 -1.19
N THR A 297 14.46 -31.24 -2.20
CA THR A 297 13.35 -30.87 -3.09
C THR A 297 12.05 -30.75 -2.30
N VAL A 298 11.77 -31.72 -1.40
CA VAL A 298 10.59 -31.67 -0.55
C VAL A 298 10.60 -30.46 0.37
N TYR A 299 11.73 -30.14 1.02
CA TYR A 299 11.83 -28.96 1.89
C TYR A 299 11.62 -27.65 1.13
N ALA A 300 12.05 -27.57 -0.13
CA ALA A 300 11.82 -26.38 -0.96
C ALA A 300 10.34 -26.15 -1.27
N TRP A 301 9.49 -27.16 -1.13
CA TRP A 301 8.05 -27.04 -1.31
C TRP A 301 7.32 -26.58 -0.06
N LEU A 302 7.97 -26.63 1.14
CA LEU A 302 7.29 -26.37 2.40
C LEU A 302 7.24 -24.88 2.73
N ASP A 303 6.07 -24.46 3.20
CA ASP A 303 5.85 -23.25 3.96
C ASP A 303 5.51 -23.64 5.40
N PHE A 304 5.96 -22.84 6.37
CA PHE A 304 5.75 -23.12 7.79
C PHE A 304 4.86 -22.07 8.41
N THR A 305 3.73 -22.48 8.97
CA THR A 305 2.75 -21.58 9.57
C THR A 305 2.41 -22.01 11.00
N ALA A 306 2.05 -21.03 11.84
CA ALA A 306 1.55 -21.32 13.18
C ALA A 306 0.05 -21.63 13.11
N LYS A 307 -0.34 -22.80 13.60
CA LYS A 307 -1.73 -23.21 13.74
C LYS A 307 -1.92 -23.88 15.13
N ASP A 308 -2.93 -23.45 15.87
CA ASP A 308 -3.27 -24.02 17.20
C ASP A 308 -2.09 -24.09 18.18
N LYS A 309 -1.25 -23.04 18.17
CA LYS A 309 0.00 -22.93 18.95
C LYS A 309 1.10 -23.94 18.58
N GLU A 310 0.96 -24.64 17.48
CA GLU A 310 1.97 -25.53 16.90
C GLU A 310 2.50 -24.95 15.59
N LEU A 311 3.70 -25.35 15.19
CA LEU A 311 4.23 -25.09 13.86
C LEU A 311 3.84 -26.24 12.95
N VAL A 312 3.18 -25.94 11.83
CA VAL A 312 2.81 -26.94 10.83
C VAL A 312 3.52 -26.68 9.51
N ALA A 313 3.86 -27.76 8.81
CA ALA A 313 4.45 -27.72 7.48
C ALA A 313 3.34 -27.89 6.45
N MET A 314 3.21 -26.94 5.55
CA MET A 314 2.21 -26.96 4.47
C MET A 314 2.93 -26.97 3.13
N LEU A 315 2.46 -27.81 2.20
CA LEU A 315 2.96 -27.77 0.84
C LEU A 315 2.55 -26.47 0.14
N ASN A 316 3.50 -25.83 -0.49
CA ASN A 316 3.22 -24.73 -1.42
C ASN A 316 2.69 -25.32 -2.73
N ALA A 317 1.43 -25.10 -3.00
CA ALA A 317 0.73 -25.69 -4.15
C ALA A 317 1.35 -25.27 -5.50
N GLU A 318 1.81 -24.04 -5.61
CA GLU A 318 2.43 -23.52 -6.84
C GLU A 318 3.78 -24.20 -7.12
N ARG A 319 4.70 -24.18 -6.14
CA ARG A 319 6.03 -24.78 -6.30
C ARG A 319 5.94 -26.29 -6.54
N THR A 320 5.14 -26.97 -5.73
CA THR A 320 4.93 -28.41 -5.83
C THR A 320 4.22 -28.80 -7.12
N GLY A 321 3.16 -28.05 -7.48
CA GLY A 321 2.39 -28.28 -8.71
C GLY A 321 3.24 -28.06 -9.96
N LYS A 322 4.09 -27.03 -9.95
CA LYS A 322 5.04 -26.82 -11.05
C LYS A 322 5.99 -28.01 -11.21
N TRP A 323 6.58 -28.49 -10.12
CA TRP A 323 7.47 -29.65 -10.17
C TRP A 323 6.75 -30.92 -10.65
N LEU A 324 5.53 -31.19 -10.15
CA LEU A 324 4.70 -32.31 -10.61
C LEU A 324 4.41 -32.24 -12.11
N ASN A 325 4.10 -31.06 -12.63
CA ASN A 325 3.86 -30.84 -14.05
C ASN A 325 5.12 -31.04 -14.90
N ASP A 326 6.25 -30.52 -14.42
CA ASP A 326 7.53 -30.58 -15.15
C ASP A 326 8.12 -32.00 -15.15
N THR A 327 7.77 -32.86 -14.18
CA THR A 327 8.38 -34.17 -13.95
C THR A 327 7.38 -35.32 -14.12
N VAL A 328 6.46 -35.48 -13.19
CA VAL A 328 5.55 -36.64 -13.13
C VAL A 328 4.51 -36.61 -14.24
N ALA A 329 3.95 -35.43 -14.50
CA ALA A 329 2.90 -35.30 -15.52
C ALA A 329 3.37 -35.71 -16.91
N LYS A 330 4.64 -35.45 -17.26
CA LYS A 330 5.22 -35.85 -18.55
C LYS A 330 5.30 -37.37 -18.73
N ILE A 331 5.41 -38.12 -17.63
CA ILE A 331 5.49 -39.59 -17.65
C ILE A 331 4.10 -40.20 -17.83
N VAL A 332 3.08 -39.63 -17.14
CA VAL A 332 1.74 -40.21 -17.13
C VAL A 332 0.83 -39.69 -18.26
N ALA A 333 1.22 -38.60 -18.90
CA ALA A 333 0.42 -37.97 -19.92
C ALA A 333 0.18 -38.92 -21.13
N VAL A 334 -1.07 -38.98 -21.56
CA VAL A 334 -1.50 -39.56 -22.84
C VAL A 334 -2.29 -38.47 -23.55
N ALA A 335 -1.87 -38.16 -24.76
CA ALA A 335 -2.59 -37.18 -25.55
C ALA A 335 -4.01 -37.72 -25.88
N PRO A 336 -5.03 -36.87 -25.73
CA PRO A 336 -6.37 -37.28 -26.18
C PRO A 336 -6.42 -37.40 -27.70
N GLY A 337 -7.22 -38.31 -28.17
CA GLY A 337 -7.53 -38.42 -29.60
C GLY A 337 -8.44 -37.28 -30.07
N VAL A 338 -8.86 -37.34 -31.32
CA VAL A 338 -9.76 -36.36 -31.94
C VAL A 338 -11.11 -37.00 -32.20
N SER A 339 -12.17 -36.42 -31.67
CA SER A 339 -13.55 -36.74 -32.08
C SER A 339 -13.90 -35.90 -33.30
N LYS A 340 -14.19 -36.58 -34.41
CA LYS A 340 -14.64 -35.93 -35.63
C LYS A 340 -16.18 -35.92 -35.65
N ILE A 341 -16.73 -34.71 -35.71
CA ILE A 341 -18.19 -34.52 -35.70
C ILE A 341 -18.57 -33.80 -36.98
N THR A 342 -19.44 -34.47 -37.79
CA THR A 342 -20.00 -33.85 -38.98
C THR A 342 -21.43 -33.42 -38.67
N THR A 343 -21.74 -32.15 -38.94
CA THR A 343 -23.10 -31.63 -38.80
C THR A 343 -23.65 -31.13 -40.11
N HIS A 344 -24.95 -31.27 -40.25
CA HIS A 344 -25.73 -30.60 -41.28
C HIS A 344 -26.78 -29.75 -40.58
N ASP A 345 -26.72 -28.45 -40.79
CA ASP A 345 -27.46 -27.45 -40.01
C ASP A 345 -27.22 -27.64 -38.49
N PHE A 346 -28.27 -27.91 -37.73
CA PHE A 346 -28.21 -28.19 -36.28
C PHE A 346 -28.06 -29.68 -35.96
N THR A 347 -28.09 -30.57 -36.99
CA THR A 347 -28.14 -32.02 -36.77
C THR A 347 -26.75 -32.64 -36.88
N ILE A 348 -26.37 -33.46 -35.91
CA ILE A 348 -25.18 -34.32 -36.03
C ILE A 348 -25.50 -35.46 -36.97
N VAL A 349 -24.84 -35.53 -38.13
CA VAL A 349 -25.01 -36.58 -39.12
C VAL A 349 -23.99 -37.72 -38.98
N SER A 350 -22.84 -37.41 -38.35
CA SER A 350 -21.82 -38.42 -38.05
C SER A 350 -21.00 -37.99 -36.85
N LYS A 351 -20.66 -38.96 -35.99
CA LYS A 351 -19.73 -38.75 -34.86
C LYS A 351 -18.79 -39.93 -34.72
N GLN A 352 -17.51 -39.70 -34.95
CA GLN A 352 -16.43 -40.62 -34.62
C GLN A 352 -15.78 -40.18 -33.35
N THR A 353 -15.96 -40.93 -32.26
CA THR A 353 -15.41 -40.59 -30.94
C THR A 353 -13.91 -40.89 -30.87
N GLY A 354 -13.12 -39.93 -30.49
CA GLY A 354 -11.69 -40.09 -30.20
C GLY A 354 -11.46 -40.81 -28.87
N SER A 355 -10.26 -41.31 -28.66
CA SER A 355 -9.85 -41.90 -27.39
C SER A 355 -9.64 -40.81 -26.31
N SER A 356 -10.03 -41.08 -25.08
CA SER A 356 -9.71 -40.23 -23.96
C SER A 356 -8.20 -40.26 -23.68
N GLY A 357 -7.61 -39.10 -23.44
CA GLY A 357 -6.26 -38.94 -22.93
C GLY A 357 -6.19 -39.15 -21.42
N GLN A 358 -5.00 -39.01 -20.87
CA GLN A 358 -4.76 -39.00 -19.43
C GLN A 358 -3.84 -37.84 -19.07
N ALA A 359 -4.13 -37.18 -17.97
CA ALA A 359 -3.27 -36.15 -17.35
C ALA A 359 -3.10 -36.45 -15.87
N LEU A 360 -1.99 -35.98 -15.28
CA LEU A 360 -1.79 -36.03 -13.84
C LEU A 360 -2.90 -35.24 -13.12
N ASP A 361 -3.50 -35.83 -12.11
CA ASP A 361 -4.37 -35.09 -11.21
C ASP A 361 -3.53 -34.40 -10.14
N VAL A 362 -3.06 -33.20 -10.46
CA VAL A 362 -2.18 -32.43 -9.59
C VAL A 362 -2.85 -32.10 -8.25
N ALA A 363 -4.17 -31.87 -8.23
CA ALA A 363 -4.88 -31.53 -7.00
C ALA A 363 -4.89 -32.71 -6.01
N VAL A 364 -5.20 -33.91 -6.50
CA VAL A 364 -5.15 -35.12 -5.68
C VAL A 364 -3.71 -35.46 -5.28
N MET A 365 -2.74 -35.25 -6.16
CA MET A 365 -1.33 -35.47 -5.82
C MET A 365 -0.84 -34.54 -4.72
N LEU A 366 -1.24 -33.25 -4.73
CA LEU A 366 -0.93 -32.31 -3.66
C LEU A 366 -1.50 -32.76 -2.31
N GLN A 367 -2.73 -33.26 -2.29
CA GLN A 367 -3.35 -33.80 -1.06
C GLN A 367 -2.59 -35.03 -0.54
N LYS A 368 -2.23 -35.97 -1.43
CA LYS A 368 -1.45 -37.15 -1.05
C LYS A 368 -0.06 -36.76 -0.54
N LEU A 369 0.63 -35.86 -1.19
CA LEU A 369 1.93 -35.35 -0.75
C LEU A 369 1.84 -34.63 0.59
N GLN A 370 0.78 -33.83 0.84
CA GLN A 370 0.57 -33.22 2.16
C GLN A 370 0.39 -34.31 3.23
N SER A 371 -0.41 -35.34 2.97
CA SER A 371 -0.55 -36.46 3.89
C SER A 371 0.78 -37.17 4.16
N THR A 372 1.63 -37.30 3.14
CA THR A 372 3.01 -37.83 3.31
C THR A 372 3.84 -36.94 4.24
N ILE A 373 3.81 -35.62 4.07
CA ILE A 373 4.50 -34.66 4.94
C ILE A 373 4.01 -34.78 6.41
N ASP A 374 2.73 -35.01 6.61
CA ASP A 374 2.12 -35.18 7.94
C ASP A 374 2.50 -36.50 8.64
N GLY A 375 3.15 -37.40 7.91
CA GLY A 375 3.66 -38.68 8.45
C GLY A 375 3.10 -39.91 7.74
N GLY A 376 2.45 -39.75 6.59
CA GLY A 376 1.92 -40.84 5.76
C GLY A 376 2.99 -41.59 4.97
N SER A 377 2.55 -42.44 4.03
CA SER A 377 3.45 -43.25 3.21
C SER A 377 4.40 -42.41 2.36
N LEU A 378 5.66 -42.81 2.30
CA LEU A 378 6.68 -42.25 1.41
C LEU A 378 6.62 -42.82 -0.01
N GLN A 379 5.79 -43.83 -0.23
CA GLN A 379 5.54 -44.42 -1.55
C GLN A 379 4.12 -44.04 -1.99
N LEU A 380 4.03 -43.40 -3.14
CA LEU A 380 2.79 -42.89 -3.70
C LEU A 380 2.65 -43.36 -5.16
N ASP A 381 1.45 -43.73 -5.57
CA ASP A 381 1.11 -43.88 -6.98
C ASP A 381 0.64 -42.55 -7.56
N ALA A 382 1.12 -42.20 -8.75
CA ALA A 382 0.66 -41.03 -9.48
C ALA A 382 -0.82 -41.21 -9.86
N VAL A 383 -1.64 -40.27 -9.48
CA VAL A 383 -3.08 -40.27 -9.79
C VAL A 383 -3.31 -39.51 -11.07
N THR A 384 -4.03 -40.16 -12.01
CA THR A 384 -4.37 -39.55 -13.30
C THR A 384 -5.87 -39.28 -13.39
N LYS A 385 -6.23 -38.30 -14.19
CA LYS A 385 -7.59 -38.02 -14.61
C LYS A 385 -7.73 -38.13 -16.13
N ALA A 386 -8.90 -38.54 -16.59
CA ALA A 386 -9.21 -38.58 -18.00
C ALA A 386 -9.26 -37.18 -18.61
N VAL A 387 -8.71 -37.04 -19.80
CA VAL A 387 -8.81 -35.84 -20.63
C VAL A 387 -9.69 -36.17 -21.81
N PRO A 388 -10.83 -35.49 -22.01
CA PRO A 388 -11.71 -35.79 -23.12
C PRO A 388 -11.02 -35.57 -24.47
N PRO A 389 -11.41 -36.29 -25.51
CA PRO A 389 -10.90 -36.06 -26.85
C PRO A 389 -11.23 -34.64 -27.32
N ARG A 390 -10.35 -34.05 -28.13
CA ARG A 390 -10.61 -32.78 -28.80
C ARG A 390 -11.67 -32.97 -29.85
N GLU A 391 -12.65 -32.07 -29.93
CA GLU A 391 -13.69 -32.13 -30.95
C GLU A 391 -13.26 -31.29 -32.17
N GLU A 392 -13.37 -31.89 -33.35
CA GLU A 392 -13.23 -31.26 -34.65
C GLU A 392 -14.55 -31.35 -35.42
N TYR A 393 -15.07 -30.20 -35.83
CA TYR A 393 -16.33 -30.09 -36.53
C TYR A 393 -16.11 -29.87 -38.01
N THR A 394 -16.78 -30.71 -38.82
CA THR A 394 -17.03 -30.47 -40.23
C THR A 394 -18.49 -30.06 -40.36
N ARG A 395 -18.76 -28.82 -40.73
CA ARG A 395 -20.10 -28.25 -40.75
C ARG A 395 -20.53 -28.01 -42.18
N THR A 396 -21.75 -28.45 -42.51
CA THR A 396 -22.43 -28.13 -43.76
C THR A 396 -23.77 -27.49 -43.45
N TYR A 397 -24.20 -26.62 -44.32
CA TYR A 397 -25.41 -25.84 -44.11
C TYR A 397 -26.30 -25.93 -45.35
N SER A 398 -27.59 -26.13 -45.13
CA SER A 398 -28.58 -25.97 -46.19
C SER A 398 -28.88 -24.49 -46.46
N SER A 399 -29.33 -24.16 -47.64
CA SER A 399 -29.79 -22.81 -47.95
C SER A 399 -31.24 -22.55 -47.45
N SER A 400 -31.65 -23.17 -46.34
CA SER A 400 -32.93 -22.98 -45.66
C SER A 400 -32.81 -21.98 -44.51
N ASP A 401 -33.93 -21.61 -43.89
CA ASP A 401 -33.98 -20.80 -42.67
C ASP A 401 -33.13 -21.44 -41.55
N ALA A 402 -33.24 -22.76 -41.40
CA ALA A 402 -32.49 -23.52 -40.40
C ALA A 402 -30.97 -23.52 -40.68
N GLY A 403 -30.58 -23.71 -41.96
CA GLY A 403 -29.17 -23.71 -42.32
C GLY A 403 -28.51 -22.33 -42.17
N LEU A 404 -29.21 -21.26 -42.55
CA LEU A 404 -28.74 -19.89 -42.35
C LEU A 404 -28.60 -19.56 -40.83
N SER A 405 -29.58 -19.96 -40.02
CA SER A 405 -29.53 -19.79 -38.56
C SER A 405 -28.41 -20.62 -37.92
N ALA A 406 -28.19 -21.86 -38.40
CA ALA A 406 -27.10 -22.71 -37.94
C ALA A 406 -25.70 -22.12 -38.26
N LEU A 407 -25.57 -21.53 -39.46
CA LEU A 407 -24.36 -20.79 -39.83
C LEU A 407 -24.11 -19.61 -38.88
N MET A 408 -25.13 -18.78 -38.60
CA MET A 408 -25.02 -17.64 -37.67
C MET A 408 -24.59 -18.11 -36.29
N GLU A 409 -25.22 -19.14 -35.74
CA GLU A 409 -24.91 -19.68 -34.41
C GLU A 409 -23.48 -20.22 -34.32
N ASN A 410 -23.09 -21.06 -35.29
CA ASN A 410 -21.77 -21.68 -35.30
C ASN A 410 -20.68 -20.62 -35.53
N PHE A 411 -20.92 -19.62 -36.38
CA PHE A 411 -20.00 -18.49 -36.54
C PHE A 411 -19.79 -17.75 -35.24
N ALA A 412 -20.86 -17.44 -34.53
CA ALA A 412 -20.81 -16.75 -33.24
C ALA A 412 -20.08 -17.58 -32.16
N LYS A 413 -20.18 -18.91 -32.20
CA LYS A 413 -19.43 -19.79 -31.27
C LYS A 413 -17.95 -19.89 -31.58
N ASP A 414 -17.57 -19.77 -32.84
CA ASP A 414 -16.17 -19.91 -33.29
C ASP A 414 -15.40 -18.58 -33.27
N HIS A 415 -16.09 -17.44 -33.10
CA HIS A 415 -15.49 -16.12 -33.11
C HIS A 415 -15.66 -15.38 -31.77
N PRO A 416 -14.68 -14.54 -31.39
CA PRO A 416 -14.77 -13.74 -30.18
C PRO A 416 -15.97 -12.78 -30.19
N GLY A 417 -16.54 -12.54 -29.02
CA GLY A 417 -17.61 -11.57 -28.81
C GLY A 417 -19.01 -12.20 -28.69
N THR A 418 -19.97 -11.33 -28.49
CA THR A 418 -21.39 -11.69 -28.45
C THR A 418 -22.06 -11.20 -29.73
N TYR A 419 -22.89 -12.02 -30.35
CA TYR A 419 -23.56 -11.71 -31.57
C TYR A 419 -25.07 -11.77 -31.39
N GLY A 420 -25.77 -10.83 -32.05
CA GLY A 420 -27.19 -10.88 -32.36
C GLY A 420 -27.35 -10.66 -33.87
N VAL A 421 -27.89 -11.60 -34.56
CA VAL A 421 -27.99 -11.57 -36.04
C VAL A 421 -29.42 -11.85 -36.47
N SER A 422 -29.89 -11.09 -37.46
CA SER A 422 -31.20 -11.31 -38.07
C SER A 422 -31.16 -10.98 -39.55
N MET A 423 -31.70 -11.87 -40.34
CA MET A 423 -31.82 -11.76 -41.80
C MET A 423 -33.26 -12.02 -42.24
N ILE A 424 -33.75 -11.18 -43.14
CA ILE A 424 -35.07 -11.35 -43.78
C ILE A 424 -34.92 -11.14 -45.28
N GLU A 425 -35.26 -12.16 -46.09
CA GLU A 425 -35.37 -11.98 -47.52
C GLU A 425 -36.69 -11.31 -47.89
N LEU A 426 -36.59 -10.26 -48.69
CA LEU A 426 -37.73 -9.45 -49.09
C LEU A 426 -38.36 -9.95 -50.42
N ASP A 427 -37.60 -10.68 -51.21
CA ASP A 427 -38.05 -11.35 -52.43
C ASP A 427 -37.38 -12.74 -52.55
N GLY A 428 -37.57 -13.46 -53.65
CA GLY A 428 -37.04 -14.81 -53.83
C GLY A 428 -37.67 -15.85 -52.91
N LYS A 429 -36.87 -16.62 -52.15
CA LYS A 429 -37.33 -17.72 -51.30
C LYS A 429 -38.02 -17.24 -49.99
N LYS A 430 -37.99 -15.95 -49.65
CA LYS A 430 -38.62 -15.34 -48.47
C LYS A 430 -38.12 -15.90 -47.13
N ARG A 431 -36.88 -16.32 -47.05
CA ARG A 431 -36.29 -16.94 -45.88
C ARG A 431 -36.11 -15.93 -44.75
N ARG A 432 -36.17 -16.46 -43.51
CA ARG A 432 -35.90 -15.72 -42.28
C ARG A 432 -34.97 -16.54 -41.41
N ALA A 433 -33.90 -15.94 -40.98
CA ALA A 433 -32.90 -16.59 -40.13
C ALA A 433 -32.45 -15.67 -39.04
N GLU A 434 -32.19 -16.25 -37.89
CA GLU A 434 -31.69 -15.48 -36.77
C GLU A 434 -30.80 -16.28 -35.82
N TYR A 435 -29.95 -15.57 -35.09
CA TYR A 435 -29.25 -16.09 -33.92
C TYR A 435 -29.22 -14.95 -32.86
N ASN A 436 -29.73 -15.26 -31.65
CA ASN A 436 -29.90 -14.26 -30.61
C ASN A 436 -30.59 -12.96 -31.11
N GLY A 437 -31.54 -13.13 -32.07
CA GLY A 437 -32.17 -12.01 -32.77
C GLY A 437 -32.85 -11.00 -31.83
N ASP A 438 -33.40 -11.46 -30.68
CA ASP A 438 -34.06 -10.64 -29.67
C ASP A 438 -33.11 -10.18 -28.52
N LYS A 439 -31.81 -10.50 -28.59
CA LYS A 439 -30.85 -9.98 -27.62
C LYS A 439 -30.72 -8.47 -27.75
N GLN A 440 -30.95 -7.76 -26.65
CA GLN A 440 -30.80 -6.31 -26.62
C GLN A 440 -29.32 -5.88 -26.58
N PHE A 441 -29.02 -4.89 -27.41
CA PHE A 441 -27.76 -4.17 -27.42
C PHE A 441 -28.01 -2.66 -27.28
N VAL A 442 -27.06 -1.92 -26.72
CA VAL A 442 -27.04 -0.46 -26.88
C VAL A 442 -26.80 -0.18 -28.34
N THR A 443 -27.65 0.64 -28.95
CA THR A 443 -27.70 0.82 -30.40
C THR A 443 -26.44 1.43 -31.03
N ALA A 444 -25.59 2.07 -30.23
CA ALA A 444 -24.63 3.02 -30.76
C ALA A 444 -25.31 3.94 -31.81
N SER A 445 -24.81 4.08 -33.02
CA SER A 445 -25.44 4.96 -34.03
C SER A 445 -26.52 4.29 -34.90
N THR A 446 -26.90 3.03 -34.69
CA THR A 446 -27.98 2.40 -35.47
C THR A 446 -29.37 2.98 -35.14
N TYR A 447 -29.55 3.59 -33.93
CA TYR A 447 -30.79 4.29 -33.58
C TYR A 447 -31.18 5.39 -34.58
N LYS A 448 -30.21 5.93 -35.32
CA LYS A 448 -30.41 6.99 -36.31
C LYS A 448 -31.34 6.56 -37.44
N LEU A 449 -31.47 5.25 -37.68
CA LEU A 449 -32.46 4.73 -38.61
C LEU A 449 -33.91 5.00 -38.12
N LEU A 450 -34.18 4.80 -36.85
CA LEU A 450 -35.50 5.08 -36.29
C LEU A 450 -35.76 6.62 -36.21
N VAL A 451 -34.75 7.40 -35.91
CA VAL A 451 -34.84 8.87 -35.97
C VAL A 451 -35.16 9.33 -37.39
N ALA A 452 -34.48 8.77 -38.40
CA ALA A 452 -34.76 9.06 -39.80
C ALA A 452 -36.20 8.65 -40.22
N TYR A 453 -36.62 7.45 -39.81
CA TYR A 453 -37.99 7.00 -40.01
C TYR A 453 -39.03 7.98 -39.46
N SER A 454 -38.87 8.35 -38.21
CA SER A 454 -39.77 9.29 -37.51
C SER A 454 -39.77 10.68 -38.15
N LEU A 455 -38.61 11.19 -38.55
CA LEU A 455 -38.47 12.46 -39.25
C LEU A 455 -39.20 12.47 -40.61
N LEU A 456 -38.98 11.41 -41.40
CA LEU A 456 -39.58 11.31 -42.75
C LEU A 456 -41.08 11.20 -42.67
N LYS A 457 -41.66 10.51 -41.66
CA LYS A 457 -43.13 10.54 -41.41
C LYS A 457 -43.67 11.96 -41.14
N ARG A 458 -42.89 12.79 -40.45
CA ARG A 458 -43.29 14.20 -40.19
C ARG A 458 -43.15 15.07 -41.45
N ILE A 459 -42.24 14.75 -42.33
CA ILE A 459 -42.12 15.40 -43.63
C ILE A 459 -43.33 14.98 -44.54
N ASP A 460 -43.68 13.71 -44.56
CA ASP A 460 -44.85 13.23 -45.31
C ASP A 460 -46.17 13.84 -44.81
N SER A 461 -46.31 14.09 -43.52
CA SER A 461 -47.47 14.77 -42.96
C SER A 461 -47.44 16.30 -43.05
N GLY A 462 -46.39 16.89 -43.60
CA GLY A 462 -46.24 18.35 -43.68
C GLY A 462 -45.84 19.04 -42.38
N ALA A 463 -45.59 18.26 -41.31
CA ALA A 463 -45.19 18.79 -40.01
C ALA A 463 -43.72 19.30 -40.01
N ARG A 464 -42.93 18.86 -41.00
CA ARG A 464 -41.54 19.33 -41.24
C ARG A 464 -41.27 19.51 -42.75
N SER A 465 -40.29 20.32 -43.06
CA SER A 465 -39.87 20.55 -44.45
C SER A 465 -38.59 19.83 -44.79
N TRP A 466 -38.57 19.09 -45.91
CA TRP A 466 -37.39 18.45 -46.42
C TRP A 466 -36.27 19.46 -46.72
N ASP A 467 -36.61 20.60 -47.34
CA ASP A 467 -35.62 21.60 -47.73
C ASP A 467 -34.86 22.18 -46.54
N SER A 468 -35.50 22.25 -45.38
CA SER A 468 -34.88 22.68 -44.14
C SER A 468 -34.01 21.58 -43.51
N ASP A 469 -34.41 20.31 -43.62
CA ASP A 469 -33.81 19.19 -42.88
C ASP A 469 -32.79 18.38 -43.66
N GLN A 470 -32.78 18.44 -45.00
CA GLN A 470 -32.02 17.55 -45.86
C GLN A 470 -30.52 17.51 -45.57
N ALA A 471 -29.89 18.65 -45.27
CA ALA A 471 -28.47 18.73 -45.00
C ALA A 471 -28.08 17.99 -43.72
N TYR A 472 -28.87 18.17 -42.66
CA TYR A 472 -28.67 17.47 -41.36
C TYR A 472 -28.99 15.99 -41.49
N PHE A 473 -30.10 15.64 -42.19
CA PHE A 473 -30.50 14.27 -42.46
C PHE A 473 -29.40 13.48 -43.17
N ASN A 474 -28.84 14.02 -44.25
CA ASN A 474 -27.78 13.37 -45.00
C ASN A 474 -26.51 13.18 -44.17
N LYS A 475 -26.09 14.18 -43.38
CA LYS A 475 -24.96 14.05 -42.46
C LYS A 475 -25.22 12.98 -41.37
N MET A 476 -26.42 12.95 -40.77
CA MET A 476 -26.81 11.99 -39.75
C MET A 476 -26.68 10.55 -40.26
N ILE A 477 -27.15 10.26 -41.48
CA ILE A 477 -27.17 8.91 -42.03
C ILE A 477 -25.81 8.55 -42.69
N SER A 478 -25.32 9.38 -43.62
CA SER A 478 -24.12 9.00 -44.39
C SER A 478 -22.82 9.15 -43.63
N LEU A 479 -22.68 10.17 -42.78
CA LEU A 479 -21.48 10.42 -41.97
C LEU A 479 -21.63 9.97 -40.52
N SER A 480 -22.82 9.52 -40.15
CA SER A 480 -23.15 9.17 -38.76
C SER A 480 -22.96 10.33 -37.78
N ASP A 481 -23.20 11.58 -38.22
CA ASP A 481 -23.00 12.78 -37.43
C ASP A 481 -23.91 12.79 -36.18
N ASN A 482 -23.30 13.01 -35.00
CA ASN A 482 -24.02 12.97 -33.72
C ASN A 482 -24.79 14.25 -33.48
N ALA A 483 -24.22 15.42 -33.78
CA ALA A 483 -24.90 16.71 -33.53
C ALA A 483 -26.18 16.84 -34.37
N CYS A 484 -26.15 16.37 -35.64
CA CYS A 484 -27.33 16.31 -36.48
C CYS A 484 -28.39 15.33 -35.93
N ALA A 485 -27.94 14.17 -35.43
CA ALA A 485 -28.85 13.18 -34.84
C ALA A 485 -29.50 13.69 -33.54
N GLU A 486 -28.74 14.29 -32.66
CA GLU A 486 -29.21 14.87 -31.39
C GLU A 486 -30.20 16.01 -31.62
N SER A 487 -29.96 16.85 -32.65
CA SER A 487 -30.92 17.90 -33.01
C SER A 487 -32.30 17.33 -33.35
N PHE A 488 -32.34 16.25 -34.17
CA PHE A 488 -33.62 15.58 -34.50
C PHE A 488 -34.18 14.80 -33.30
N LEU A 489 -33.36 14.14 -32.54
CA LEU A 489 -33.75 13.38 -31.34
C LEU A 489 -34.43 14.32 -30.32
N ASN A 490 -33.86 15.47 -30.07
CA ASN A 490 -34.40 16.48 -29.17
C ASN A 490 -35.71 17.08 -29.70
N ALA A 491 -35.81 17.31 -31.00
CA ALA A 491 -37.01 17.84 -31.63
C ALA A 491 -38.17 16.83 -31.62
N ILE A 492 -37.91 15.54 -31.75
CA ILE A 492 -38.92 14.48 -31.76
C ILE A 492 -39.25 14.00 -30.35
N GLY A 493 -38.25 13.84 -29.51
CA GLY A 493 -38.34 13.37 -28.12
C GLY A 493 -38.23 11.84 -27.99
N VAL A 494 -37.53 11.39 -26.96
CA VAL A 494 -37.24 9.98 -26.69
C VAL A 494 -38.46 9.12 -26.42
N SER A 495 -39.46 9.68 -25.74
CA SER A 495 -40.76 9.01 -25.46
C SER A 495 -41.53 8.78 -26.75
N THR A 496 -41.56 9.78 -27.64
CA THR A 496 -42.22 9.70 -28.93
C THR A 496 -41.59 8.64 -29.82
N LEU A 497 -40.25 8.64 -29.92
CA LEU A 497 -39.50 7.62 -30.68
C LEU A 497 -39.74 6.20 -30.15
N THR A 498 -39.78 6.02 -28.83
CA THR A 498 -40.09 4.72 -28.20
C THR A 498 -41.51 4.26 -28.54
N SER A 499 -42.48 5.18 -28.46
CA SER A 499 -43.89 4.90 -28.81
C SER A 499 -44.07 4.55 -30.30
N GLU A 500 -43.41 5.33 -31.18
CA GLU A 500 -43.40 5.06 -32.62
C GLU A 500 -42.72 3.72 -32.98
N ALA A 501 -41.61 3.35 -32.32
CA ALA A 501 -40.99 2.08 -32.45
C ALA A 501 -41.96 0.94 -32.11
N ASN A 502 -42.60 1.02 -30.94
CA ASN A 502 -43.55 0.03 -30.51
C ASN A 502 -44.78 -0.10 -31.47
N ALA A 503 -45.27 1.04 -31.98
CA ALA A 503 -46.43 1.11 -32.89
C ALA A 503 -46.15 0.38 -34.23
N ILE A 504 -44.89 0.34 -34.69
CA ILE A 504 -44.51 -0.37 -35.90
C ILE A 504 -43.96 -1.79 -35.64
N GLY A 505 -44.06 -2.26 -34.39
CA GLY A 505 -43.71 -3.64 -34.03
C GLY A 505 -42.27 -3.83 -33.51
N LEU A 506 -41.47 -2.76 -33.32
CA LEU A 506 -40.10 -2.85 -32.75
C LEU A 506 -40.20 -2.92 -31.22
N LYS A 507 -40.63 -4.06 -30.71
CA LYS A 507 -41.04 -4.25 -29.30
C LYS A 507 -39.86 -4.21 -28.31
N ASN A 508 -38.66 -4.49 -28.79
CA ASN A 508 -37.45 -4.54 -27.98
C ASN A 508 -36.56 -3.30 -28.15
N SER A 509 -37.07 -2.28 -28.88
CA SER A 509 -36.38 -1.00 -29.11
C SER A 509 -36.92 0.08 -28.21
N THR A 510 -36.04 0.75 -27.47
CA THR A 510 -36.42 1.81 -26.52
C THR A 510 -35.34 2.86 -26.36
N PHE A 511 -35.77 4.12 -26.18
CA PHE A 511 -34.91 5.25 -25.81
C PHE A 511 -35.05 5.63 -24.33
N MET A 512 -35.93 4.95 -23.58
CA MET A 512 -36.26 5.27 -22.20
C MET A 512 -35.43 4.53 -21.16
N LYS A 513 -34.58 3.60 -21.57
CA LYS A 513 -33.73 2.81 -20.65
C LYS A 513 -32.43 3.56 -20.36
N GLY A 514 -31.99 3.54 -19.11
CA GLY A 514 -30.70 4.12 -18.73
C GLY A 514 -29.52 3.46 -19.49
N GLY A 515 -28.52 4.26 -19.83
CA GLY A 515 -27.31 3.81 -20.54
C GLY A 515 -27.37 3.99 -22.07
N GLY A 516 -28.46 4.49 -22.63
CA GLY A 516 -28.62 4.82 -24.05
C GLY A 516 -29.84 4.16 -24.69
N PRO A 517 -30.08 4.39 -26.00
CA PRO A 517 -31.08 3.64 -26.75
C PRO A 517 -30.69 2.17 -26.88
N TYR A 518 -31.66 1.28 -26.77
CA TYR A 518 -31.49 -0.16 -26.98
C TYR A 518 -32.33 -0.66 -28.13
N THR A 519 -31.84 -1.67 -28.81
CA THR A 519 -32.53 -2.37 -29.88
C THR A 519 -32.07 -3.83 -29.98
N THR A 520 -32.64 -4.60 -30.91
CA THR A 520 -32.26 -5.96 -31.21
C THR A 520 -32.01 -6.11 -32.70
N ALA A 521 -31.31 -7.19 -33.11
CA ALA A 521 -31.10 -7.48 -34.50
C ALA A 521 -32.45 -7.72 -35.24
N ASN A 522 -33.43 -8.35 -34.59
CA ASN A 522 -34.76 -8.57 -35.14
C ASN A 522 -35.50 -7.23 -35.38
N ASP A 523 -35.50 -6.33 -34.42
CA ASP A 523 -36.14 -5.02 -34.59
C ASP A 523 -35.46 -4.21 -35.70
N GLN A 524 -34.12 -4.23 -35.78
CA GLN A 524 -33.39 -3.55 -36.86
C GLN A 524 -33.72 -4.18 -38.24
N ALA A 525 -33.75 -5.51 -38.33
CA ALA A 525 -34.13 -6.20 -39.58
C ALA A 525 -35.57 -5.87 -40.00
N LEU A 526 -36.50 -5.79 -39.03
CA LEU A 526 -37.88 -5.40 -39.29
C LEU A 526 -37.98 -3.96 -39.80
N LEU A 527 -37.27 -3.01 -39.15
CA LEU A 527 -37.24 -1.62 -39.60
C LEU A 527 -36.62 -1.49 -41.00
N LEU A 528 -35.52 -2.20 -41.27
CA LEU A 528 -34.90 -2.22 -42.60
C LEU A 528 -35.85 -2.80 -43.67
N GLY A 529 -36.63 -3.83 -43.33
CA GLY A 529 -37.66 -4.39 -44.20
C GLY A 529 -38.72 -3.35 -44.59
N MET A 530 -39.20 -2.57 -43.61
CA MET A 530 -40.14 -1.47 -43.84
C MET A 530 -39.53 -0.36 -44.72
N ILE A 531 -38.26 -0.01 -44.48
CA ILE A 531 -37.54 0.98 -45.29
C ILE A 531 -37.41 0.45 -46.74
N ALA A 532 -36.99 -0.77 -46.93
CA ALA A 532 -36.76 -1.37 -48.25
C ALA A 532 -38.06 -1.47 -49.08
N THR A 533 -39.19 -1.81 -48.44
CA THR A 533 -40.50 -1.95 -49.10
C THR A 533 -41.27 -0.64 -49.24
N GLY A 534 -40.81 0.47 -48.62
CA GLY A 534 -41.51 1.74 -48.61
C GLY A 534 -42.73 1.75 -47.71
N GLN A 535 -42.82 0.83 -46.75
CA GLN A 535 -43.93 0.78 -45.82
C GLN A 535 -43.93 2.01 -44.91
N ASN A 536 -45.05 2.74 -44.86
CA ASN A 536 -45.26 3.95 -44.07
C ASN A 536 -44.46 5.18 -44.54
N PHE A 537 -43.93 5.19 -45.79
CA PHE A 537 -43.24 6.33 -46.38
C PHE A 537 -43.86 6.69 -47.77
N SER A 538 -43.75 7.97 -48.14
CA SER A 538 -43.83 8.34 -49.55
C SER A 538 -42.64 7.77 -50.32
N SER A 539 -42.82 7.45 -51.61
CA SER A 539 -41.74 6.96 -52.50
C SER A 539 -40.55 7.94 -52.50
N ALA A 540 -40.79 9.26 -52.45
CA ALA A 540 -39.76 10.26 -52.39
C ALA A 540 -38.92 10.15 -51.10
N ASN A 541 -39.55 9.97 -49.96
CA ASN A 541 -38.85 9.86 -48.66
C ASN A 541 -38.14 8.51 -48.49
N GLN A 542 -38.72 7.42 -48.98
CA GLN A 542 -38.03 6.16 -49.10
C GLN A 542 -36.71 6.31 -49.87
N GLN A 543 -36.78 6.89 -51.08
CA GLN A 543 -35.61 7.07 -51.93
C GLN A 543 -34.56 7.96 -51.24
N ARG A 544 -34.95 9.06 -50.57
CA ARG A 544 -34.05 9.92 -49.81
C ARG A 544 -33.27 9.14 -48.75
N LEU A 545 -33.92 8.29 -47.99
CA LEU A 545 -33.29 7.47 -46.94
C LEU A 545 -32.34 6.42 -47.55
N LEU A 546 -32.79 5.69 -48.55
CA LEU A 546 -31.97 4.67 -49.21
C LEU A 546 -30.72 5.27 -49.86
N GLU A 547 -30.83 6.44 -50.53
CA GLU A 547 -29.68 7.11 -51.11
C GLU A 547 -28.69 7.62 -50.04
N ALA A 548 -29.17 8.12 -48.89
CA ALA A 548 -28.32 8.49 -47.79
C ALA A 548 -27.60 7.27 -47.17
N MET A 549 -28.28 6.13 -47.01
CA MET A 549 -27.69 4.87 -46.53
C MET A 549 -26.64 4.32 -47.52
N LYS A 550 -26.89 4.33 -48.83
CA LYS A 550 -25.91 3.89 -49.86
C LYS A 550 -24.65 4.71 -49.82
N LYS A 551 -24.71 5.97 -49.37
CA LYS A 551 -23.59 6.91 -49.21
C LYS A 551 -22.88 6.84 -47.87
N ASN A 552 -23.21 5.85 -47.02
CA ASN A 552 -22.52 5.64 -45.75
C ASN A 552 -21.00 5.49 -45.98
N VAL A 553 -20.21 6.26 -45.25
CA VAL A 553 -18.73 6.24 -45.38
C VAL A 553 -18.06 5.08 -44.65
N TYR A 554 -18.76 4.42 -43.77
CA TYR A 554 -18.24 3.30 -42.96
C TYR A 554 -18.60 1.96 -43.62
N ARG A 555 -17.72 1.44 -44.46
CA ARG A 555 -18.01 0.27 -45.34
C ARG A 555 -17.28 -1.01 -44.95
N LYS A 556 -16.78 -1.14 -43.71
CA LYS A 556 -15.96 -2.28 -43.27
C LYS A 556 -16.78 -3.51 -42.84
N GLY A 557 -18.05 -3.35 -42.51
CA GLY A 557 -18.93 -4.43 -42.06
C GLY A 557 -19.60 -5.16 -43.20
N ILE A 558 -20.95 -5.24 -43.22
CA ILE A 558 -21.77 -5.93 -44.21
C ILE A 558 -21.38 -5.55 -45.65
N PRO A 559 -21.13 -4.24 -45.96
CA PRO A 559 -20.74 -3.87 -47.32
C PRO A 559 -19.43 -4.47 -47.85
N ALA A 560 -18.53 -4.87 -46.92
CA ALA A 560 -17.26 -5.52 -47.31
C ALA A 560 -17.42 -7.02 -47.55
N GLY A 561 -18.49 -7.63 -47.06
CA GLY A 561 -18.73 -9.07 -47.19
C GLY A 561 -19.84 -9.45 -48.20
N ALA A 562 -20.92 -8.70 -48.26
CA ALA A 562 -22.06 -9.00 -49.13
C ALA A 562 -21.80 -8.55 -50.57
N SER A 563 -22.36 -9.30 -51.52
CA SER A 563 -22.31 -8.96 -52.96
C SER A 563 -23.48 -8.04 -53.34
N GLY A 564 -23.23 -7.05 -54.18
CA GLY A 564 -24.23 -6.11 -54.67
C GLY A 564 -24.21 -4.74 -54.03
N THR A 565 -25.30 -3.96 -54.27
CA THR A 565 -25.41 -2.62 -53.67
C THR A 565 -25.94 -2.72 -52.26
N VAL A 566 -25.23 -2.12 -51.30
CA VAL A 566 -25.58 -2.14 -49.87
C VAL A 566 -25.93 -0.76 -49.38
N ALA A 567 -27.12 -0.61 -48.84
CA ALA A 567 -27.58 0.55 -48.07
C ALA A 567 -27.54 0.19 -46.59
N ASP A 568 -26.60 0.77 -45.83
CA ASP A 568 -26.33 0.41 -44.45
C ASP A 568 -26.27 1.57 -43.47
N LYS A 569 -26.39 1.24 -42.20
CA LYS A 569 -26.12 2.12 -41.08
C LYS A 569 -25.35 1.38 -40.01
N VAL A 570 -24.13 1.85 -39.76
CA VAL A 570 -23.29 1.33 -38.71
C VAL A 570 -23.58 1.99 -37.36
N GLY A 571 -23.24 1.28 -36.30
CA GLY A 571 -23.12 1.80 -34.95
C GLY A 571 -21.87 1.24 -34.27
N PHE A 572 -21.05 2.09 -33.64
CA PHE A 572 -19.88 1.63 -32.90
C PHE A 572 -19.60 2.52 -31.70
N MET A 573 -19.26 1.91 -30.59
CA MET A 573 -18.94 2.58 -29.33
C MET A 573 -18.41 1.56 -28.31
N ASN A 574 -17.28 1.80 -27.66
CA ASN A 574 -16.80 1.02 -26.50
C ASN A 574 -16.85 -0.52 -26.68
N GLY A 575 -16.36 -1.03 -27.81
CA GLY A 575 -16.37 -2.47 -28.10
C GLY A 575 -17.61 -2.96 -28.84
N LEU A 576 -18.68 -2.20 -28.86
CA LEU A 576 -19.85 -2.49 -29.68
C LEU A 576 -19.56 -2.18 -31.14
N LEU A 577 -19.88 -3.11 -32.04
CA LEU A 577 -19.85 -2.93 -33.47
C LEU A 577 -21.15 -3.48 -34.05
N HIS A 578 -21.89 -2.62 -34.73
CA HIS A 578 -23.18 -2.98 -35.33
C HIS A 578 -23.23 -2.56 -36.78
N ASP A 579 -23.81 -3.36 -37.60
CA ASP A 579 -24.14 -3.02 -38.97
C ASP A 579 -25.53 -3.53 -39.35
N SER A 580 -26.36 -2.66 -39.88
CA SER A 580 -27.73 -2.94 -40.24
C SER A 580 -27.96 -2.45 -41.68
N ALA A 581 -28.18 -3.40 -42.59
CA ALA A 581 -28.11 -3.17 -44.02
C ALA A 581 -29.29 -3.74 -44.81
N ILE A 582 -29.64 -3.10 -45.93
CA ILE A 582 -30.42 -3.60 -47.03
C ILE A 582 -29.44 -3.94 -48.17
N VAL A 583 -29.44 -5.18 -48.61
CA VAL A 583 -28.55 -5.69 -49.68
C VAL A 583 -29.35 -5.97 -50.93
N TYR A 584 -29.01 -5.32 -52.03
CA TYR A 584 -29.58 -5.50 -53.35
C TYR A 584 -28.65 -6.36 -54.16
N GLY A 585 -28.79 -7.70 -54.02
CA GLY A 585 -27.94 -8.68 -54.69
C GLY A 585 -28.57 -9.29 -55.95
N SER A 586 -27.76 -10.02 -56.72
CA SER A 586 -28.23 -10.73 -57.93
C SER A 586 -29.28 -11.83 -57.65
N HIS A 587 -29.32 -12.33 -56.41
CA HIS A 587 -30.27 -13.36 -55.95
C HIS A 587 -31.43 -12.79 -55.12
N GLY A 588 -31.74 -11.51 -55.35
CA GLY A 588 -32.82 -10.81 -54.66
C GLY A 588 -32.36 -9.94 -53.51
N THR A 589 -33.31 -9.16 -53.02
CA THR A 589 -33.08 -8.17 -51.93
C THR A 589 -33.31 -8.84 -50.58
N TYR A 590 -32.43 -8.57 -49.64
CA TYR A 590 -32.57 -8.99 -48.26
C TYR A 590 -32.11 -7.91 -47.29
N VAL A 591 -32.57 -8.00 -46.07
CA VAL A 591 -32.05 -7.19 -44.95
C VAL A 591 -31.21 -8.08 -44.04
N LEU A 592 -30.15 -7.51 -43.52
CA LEU A 592 -29.24 -8.16 -42.55
C LEU A 592 -28.88 -7.17 -41.47
N SER A 593 -29.09 -7.56 -40.24
CA SER A 593 -28.60 -6.81 -39.08
C SER A 593 -27.69 -7.70 -38.27
N ILE A 594 -26.46 -7.24 -38.06
CA ILE A 594 -25.44 -7.89 -37.24
C ILE A 594 -25.08 -6.90 -36.10
N MET A 595 -25.43 -7.28 -34.88
CA MET A 595 -25.16 -6.52 -33.67
C MET A 595 -24.15 -7.28 -32.81
N THR A 596 -23.08 -6.63 -32.40
CA THR A 596 -22.02 -7.34 -31.68
C THR A 596 -21.47 -6.55 -30.50
N ASP A 597 -20.90 -7.27 -29.53
CA ASP A 597 -20.09 -6.75 -28.44
C ASP A 597 -18.80 -7.57 -28.36
N GLY A 598 -17.65 -6.92 -28.52
CA GLY A 598 -16.33 -7.56 -28.51
C GLY A 598 -15.94 -8.29 -29.81
N ALA A 599 -16.65 -8.07 -30.93
CA ALA A 599 -16.28 -8.58 -32.26
C ALA A 599 -15.41 -7.60 -33.05
N SER A 600 -15.02 -7.99 -34.26
CA SER A 600 -14.30 -7.12 -35.22
C SER A 600 -15.13 -6.83 -36.48
N TRP A 601 -14.77 -5.77 -37.21
CA TRP A 601 -15.40 -5.47 -38.52
C TRP A 601 -15.17 -6.57 -39.54
N GLU A 602 -14.01 -7.22 -39.50
CA GLU A 602 -13.65 -8.34 -40.34
C GLU A 602 -14.57 -9.53 -40.09
N ALA A 603 -14.90 -9.82 -38.83
CA ALA A 603 -15.83 -10.88 -38.46
C ALA A 603 -17.27 -10.57 -38.96
N ILE A 604 -17.72 -9.32 -38.85
CA ILE A 604 -19.01 -8.88 -39.38
C ILE A 604 -19.04 -9.06 -40.91
N ALA A 605 -17.99 -8.67 -41.60
CA ALA A 605 -17.87 -8.81 -43.06
C ALA A 605 -17.82 -10.28 -43.48
N ASP A 606 -17.07 -11.11 -42.76
CA ASP A 606 -16.95 -12.54 -43.07
C ASP A 606 -18.29 -13.29 -42.85
N LEU A 607 -19.00 -13.01 -41.76
CA LEU A 607 -20.33 -13.53 -41.54
C LEU A 607 -21.30 -13.10 -42.64
N ALA A 608 -21.30 -11.84 -43.02
CA ALA A 608 -22.14 -11.35 -44.12
C ALA A 608 -21.83 -12.06 -45.44
N LYS A 609 -20.53 -12.27 -45.74
CA LYS A 609 -20.08 -13.00 -46.93
C LYS A 609 -20.55 -14.43 -46.95
N GLN A 610 -20.43 -15.16 -45.83
CA GLN A 610 -20.86 -16.55 -45.73
C GLN A 610 -22.38 -16.69 -45.87
N LEU A 611 -23.14 -15.79 -45.23
CA LEU A 611 -24.60 -15.76 -45.34
C LEU A 611 -25.05 -15.46 -46.77
N ASP A 612 -24.44 -14.48 -47.44
CA ASP A 612 -24.76 -14.12 -48.83
C ASP A 612 -24.46 -15.29 -49.78
N ALA A 613 -23.32 -15.96 -49.59
CA ALA A 613 -22.93 -17.14 -50.39
C ALA A 613 -23.87 -18.34 -50.16
N LEU A 614 -24.25 -18.60 -48.89
CA LEU A 614 -25.19 -19.70 -48.58
C LEU A 614 -26.59 -19.38 -49.12
N ARG A 615 -27.02 -18.13 -49.02
CA ARG A 615 -28.30 -17.67 -49.55
C ARG A 615 -28.40 -17.81 -51.06
N ALA A 616 -27.28 -17.65 -51.80
CA ALA A 616 -27.20 -17.74 -53.23
C ALA A 616 -27.37 -19.17 -53.80
N GLN A 617 -27.24 -20.18 -52.94
CA GLN A 617 -27.53 -21.60 -53.29
C GLN A 617 -29.03 -21.90 -53.26
#